data_e383458f7e743c4ab60ac1b8dac30807
#
_entry.id   e383458f7e743c4ab60ac1b8dac30807
#
_cell.length_a   1.000
_cell.length_b   1.000
_cell.length_c   1.000
_cell.angle_alpha   90.00
_cell.angle_beta   90.00
_cell.angle_gamma   90.00
#
_symmetry.space_group_name_H-M   'P 1'
#
loop_
_entity.id
_entity.type
_entity.pdbx_description
1 polymer ?
#
loop_
_entity_poly.entity_id
_entity_poly.type
_entity_poly.pdbx_seq_one_letter_code
_entity_poly.pdbx_strand_id
1 'polypeptide(L)'
;MFKIKAGDGSNNLTGKRVAALRREQHLSQRKLAERMQLLGFDVDHYFIRRVENGERFVTDIDLVIFSRALNVPVAELLSAADADL
;
A
#
# COMPACT_ATOMS: atom_id res chain seq x y z
N MET A 1 21.23 5.44 -12.02
CA MET A 1 19.82 5.02 -12.22
C MET A 1 18.90 6.13 -11.76
N PHE A 2 17.91 6.44 -12.57
CA PHE A 2 16.92 7.44 -12.20
C PHE A 2 15.87 6.83 -11.30
N LYS A 3 15.52 7.53 -10.22
CA LYS A 3 14.40 7.17 -9.35
C LYS A 3 13.28 8.16 -9.58
N ILE A 4 12.12 7.65 -9.97
CA ILE A 4 10.93 8.46 -10.16
C ILE A 4 10.18 8.49 -8.85
N LYS A 5 9.83 9.69 -8.39
CA LYS A 5 9.13 9.90 -7.13
C LYS A 5 7.81 10.63 -7.36
N ALA A 6 6.89 10.46 -6.43
CA ALA A 6 5.66 11.26 -6.39
C ALA A 6 5.98 12.74 -6.13
N GLY A 7 5.02 13.62 -6.36
CA GLY A 7 5.20 15.05 -6.19
C GLY A 7 5.64 15.48 -4.80
N ASP A 8 5.27 14.72 -3.76
CA ASP A 8 5.67 14.99 -2.38
C ASP A 8 7.00 14.34 -1.98
N GLY A 9 7.69 13.71 -2.92
CA GLY A 9 8.95 13.01 -2.68
C GLY A 9 8.80 11.55 -2.23
N SER A 10 7.58 11.04 -2.07
CA SER A 10 7.39 9.64 -1.69
C SER A 10 7.73 8.69 -2.81
N ASN A 11 8.05 7.46 -2.44
CA ASN A 11 8.49 6.40 -3.35
C ASN A 11 7.33 5.54 -3.88
N ASN A 12 6.10 5.87 -3.52
CA ASN A 12 4.92 5.20 -4.04
C ASN A 12 3.72 6.15 -4.02
N LEU A 13 2.70 5.84 -4.79
CA LEU A 13 1.43 6.57 -4.83
C LEU A 13 0.35 5.89 -4.00
N THR A 14 0.48 4.58 -3.79
CA THR A 14 -0.58 3.76 -3.20
C THR A 14 -0.65 3.83 -1.69
N GLY A 15 0.43 4.26 -1.02
CA GLY A 15 0.51 4.24 0.45
C GLY A 15 -0.62 4.99 1.14
N LYS A 16 -0.98 6.15 0.62
CA LYS A 16 -2.09 6.96 1.16
C LYS A 16 -3.43 6.22 1.06
N ARG A 17 -3.66 5.54 -0.06
CA ARG A 17 -4.88 4.77 -0.28
C ARG A 17 -4.92 3.52 0.59
N VAL A 18 -3.79 2.85 0.75
CA VAL A 18 -3.67 1.71 1.68
C VAL A 18 -4.08 2.14 3.08
N ALA A 19 -3.53 3.25 3.57
CA ALA A 19 -3.86 3.77 4.90
C ALA A 19 -5.35 4.11 5.02
N ALA A 20 -5.91 4.80 4.02
CA ALA A 20 -7.31 5.19 4.02
C ALA A 20 -8.24 3.97 4.03
N LEU A 21 -7.99 3.00 3.14
CA LEU A 21 -8.81 1.79 3.04
C LEU A 21 -8.70 0.94 4.30
N ARG A 22 -7.49 0.83 4.85
CA ARG A 22 -7.27 0.12 6.10
C ARG A 22 -8.09 0.72 7.24
N ARG A 23 -8.07 2.04 7.37
CA ARG A 23 -8.83 2.76 8.41
C ARG A 23 -10.33 2.64 8.21
N GLU A 24 -10.81 2.71 6.98
CA GLU A 24 -12.22 2.48 6.65
C GLU A 24 -12.69 1.11 7.10
N GLN A 25 -11.82 0.11 7.01
CA GLN A 25 -12.11 -1.26 7.41
C GLN A 25 -11.80 -1.52 8.89
N HIS A 26 -11.43 -0.49 9.65
CA HIS A 26 -11.09 -0.59 11.07
C HIS A 26 -9.97 -1.58 11.36
N LEU A 27 -8.98 -1.66 10.46
CA LEU A 27 -7.83 -2.54 10.62
C LEU A 27 -6.64 -1.77 11.16
N SER A 28 -5.92 -2.36 12.13
CA SER A 28 -4.59 -1.89 12.48
C SER A 28 -3.58 -2.30 11.39
N GLN A 29 -2.39 -1.71 11.42
CA GLN A 29 -1.32 -2.14 10.52
C GLN A 29 -0.96 -3.61 10.76
N ARG A 30 -0.97 -4.07 12.01
CA ARG A 30 -0.73 -5.47 12.36
C ARG A 30 -1.80 -6.40 11.78
N LYS A 31 -3.06 -6.00 11.86
CA LYS A 31 -4.17 -6.80 11.31
C LYS A 31 -4.09 -6.91 9.80
N LEU A 32 -3.72 -5.84 9.11
CA LEU A 32 -3.52 -5.90 7.66
C LEU A 32 -2.35 -6.85 7.33
N ALA A 33 -1.24 -6.75 8.06
CA ALA A 33 -0.12 -7.67 7.88
C ALA A 33 -0.54 -9.13 8.11
N GLU A 34 -1.35 -9.41 9.13
CA GLU A 34 -1.88 -10.76 9.37
C GLU A 34 -2.70 -11.27 8.18
N ARG A 35 -3.54 -10.42 7.59
CA ARG A 35 -4.30 -10.80 6.38
C ARG A 35 -3.37 -11.18 5.24
N MET A 36 -2.31 -10.42 5.04
CA MET A 36 -1.33 -10.71 4.00
C MET A 36 -0.57 -12.01 4.27
N GLN A 37 -0.24 -12.28 5.54
CA GLN A 37 0.38 -13.54 5.95
C GLN A 37 -0.53 -14.73 5.66
N LEU A 38 -1.83 -14.59 5.93
CA LEU A 38 -2.82 -15.64 5.62
C LEU A 38 -2.95 -15.91 4.12
N LEU A 39 -2.63 -14.92 3.30
CA LEU A 39 -2.58 -15.08 1.84
C LEU A 39 -1.25 -15.69 1.35
N GLY A 40 -0.33 -16.00 2.26
CA GLY A 40 0.94 -16.62 1.93
C GLY A 40 2.11 -15.66 1.76
N PHE A 41 1.97 -14.39 2.16
CA PHE A 41 3.01 -13.38 2.00
C PHE A 41 3.65 -13.04 3.34
N ASP A 42 4.97 -13.23 3.44
CA ASP A 42 5.70 -13.04 4.69
C ASP A 42 6.07 -11.57 4.87
N VAL A 43 5.12 -10.80 5.35
CA VAL A 43 5.28 -9.38 5.66
C VAL A 43 4.85 -9.10 7.10
N ASP A 44 5.40 -8.05 7.68
CA ASP A 44 5.05 -7.60 9.03
C ASP A 44 4.44 -6.19 9.00
N HIS A 45 4.10 -5.67 10.17
CA HIS A 45 3.50 -4.33 10.25
C HIS A 45 4.47 -3.21 9.84
N TYR A 46 5.78 -3.44 9.93
CA TYR A 46 6.77 -2.46 9.45
C TYR A 46 6.72 -2.29 7.94
N PHE A 47 6.47 -3.38 7.22
CA PHE A 47 6.23 -3.31 5.78
C PHE A 47 5.06 -2.37 5.47
N ILE A 48 3.93 -2.55 6.16
CA ILE A 48 2.73 -1.72 5.98
C ILE A 48 3.06 -0.26 6.31
N ARG A 49 3.72 -0.02 7.43
CA ARG A 49 4.11 1.33 7.87
C ARG A 49 4.95 2.05 6.82
N ARG A 50 5.96 1.37 6.28
CA ARG A 50 6.86 1.98 5.27
C ARG A 50 6.13 2.28 3.97
N VAL A 51 5.19 1.42 3.57
CA VAL A 51 4.35 1.69 2.41
C VAL A 51 3.49 2.93 2.66
N GLU A 52 2.81 2.98 3.79
CA GLU A 52 1.92 4.11 4.14
C GLU A 52 2.67 5.42 4.28
N ASN A 53 3.90 5.38 4.75
CA ASN A 53 4.75 6.56 4.89
C ASN A 53 5.42 7.00 3.57
N GLY A 54 5.26 6.24 2.50
CA GLY A 54 5.87 6.55 1.21
C GLY A 54 7.36 6.24 1.13
N GLU A 55 7.92 5.53 2.12
CA GLU A 55 9.34 5.20 2.16
C GLU A 55 9.70 4.06 1.23
N ARG A 56 8.78 3.09 1.08
CA ARG A 56 9.04 1.86 0.33
C ARG A 56 8.52 1.99 -1.10
N PHE A 57 9.30 1.50 -2.06
CA PHE A 57 8.80 1.26 -3.41
C PHE A 57 7.76 0.15 -3.38
N VAL A 58 6.70 0.32 -4.12
CA VAL A 58 5.60 -0.66 -4.23
C VAL A 58 5.67 -1.26 -5.62
N THR A 59 5.86 -2.58 -5.67
CA THR A 59 5.89 -3.32 -6.93
C THR A 59 4.45 -3.63 -7.38
N ASP A 60 4.30 -4.05 -8.63
CA ASP A 60 3.00 -4.51 -9.13
C ASP A 60 2.52 -5.74 -8.35
N ILE A 61 3.44 -6.59 -7.91
CA ILE A 61 3.12 -7.74 -7.04
C ILE A 61 2.54 -7.25 -5.73
N ASP A 62 3.18 -6.25 -5.10
CA ASP A 62 2.69 -5.65 -3.86
C ASP A 62 1.27 -5.08 -4.04
N LEU A 63 0.98 -4.43 -5.17
CA LEU A 63 -0.35 -3.90 -5.46
C LEU A 63 -1.41 -5.00 -5.47
N VAL A 64 -1.12 -6.12 -6.11
CA VAL A 64 -2.06 -7.24 -6.17
C VAL A 64 -2.30 -7.82 -4.77
N ILE A 65 -1.25 -7.92 -3.96
CA ILE A 65 -1.37 -8.42 -2.59
C ILE A 65 -2.25 -7.50 -1.75
N PHE A 66 -2.02 -6.19 -1.81
CA PHE A 66 -2.86 -5.21 -1.11
C PHE A 66 -4.31 -5.26 -1.59
N SER A 67 -4.51 -5.38 -2.89
CA SER A 67 -5.85 -5.52 -3.46
C SER A 67 -6.61 -6.70 -2.85
N ARG A 68 -5.95 -7.84 -2.73
CA ARG A 68 -6.55 -9.05 -2.14
C ARG A 68 -6.77 -8.88 -0.63
N ALA A 69 -5.78 -8.37 0.10
CA ALA A 69 -5.87 -8.23 1.54
C ALA A 69 -6.94 -7.21 1.97
N LEU A 70 -7.13 -6.16 1.20
CA LEU A 70 -8.11 -5.11 1.45
C LEU A 70 -9.45 -5.38 0.73
N ASN A 71 -9.50 -6.40 -0.09
CA ASN A 71 -10.68 -6.78 -0.87
C ASN A 71 -11.22 -5.63 -1.73
N VAL A 72 -10.32 -4.97 -2.44
CA VAL A 72 -10.65 -3.88 -3.37
C VAL A 72 -9.91 -4.11 -4.69
N PRO A 73 -10.42 -3.60 -5.81
CA PRO A 73 -9.68 -3.70 -7.07
C PRO A 73 -8.40 -2.85 -7.03
N VAL A 74 -7.39 -3.24 -7.80
CA VAL A 74 -6.12 -2.50 -7.88
C VAL A 74 -6.36 -1.02 -8.25
N ALA A 75 -7.36 -0.73 -9.08
CA ALA A 75 -7.70 0.63 -9.47
C ALA A 75 -8.00 1.53 -8.25
N GLU A 76 -8.57 0.98 -7.17
CA GLU A 76 -8.82 1.73 -5.94
C GLU A 76 -7.53 2.15 -5.25
N LEU A 77 -6.49 1.34 -5.35
CA LEU A 77 -5.17 1.66 -4.75
C LEU A 77 -4.46 2.79 -5.48
N LEU A 78 -4.86 3.06 -6.71
CA LEU A 78 -4.27 4.09 -7.56
C LEU A 78 -5.25 5.24 -7.82
N SER A 79 -6.41 5.27 -7.16
CA SER A 79 -7.37 6.34 -7.33
C SER A 79 -6.76 7.67 -6.89
N ALA A 80 -7.01 8.73 -7.68
CA ALA A 80 -6.43 10.06 -7.49
C ALA A 80 -4.89 10.11 -7.63
N ALA A 81 -4.27 9.05 -8.18
CA ALA A 81 -2.81 9.00 -8.33
C ALA A 81 -2.27 10.15 -9.20
N ASP A 82 -3.02 10.57 -10.23
CA ASP A 82 -2.61 11.68 -11.09
C ASP A 82 -2.45 12.99 -10.32
N ALA A 83 -3.26 13.20 -9.30
CA ALA A 83 -3.18 14.40 -8.45
C ALA A 83 -1.94 14.39 -7.57
N ASP A 84 -1.38 13.21 -7.29
CA ASP A 84 -0.21 13.03 -6.42
C ASP A 84 1.12 13.03 -7.19
N LEU A 85 1.06 13.08 -8.50
CA LEU A 85 2.27 13.19 -9.31
C LEU A 85 2.80 14.62 -9.29
#